data_b517a24ed34a7b32e232e383d4324a75
#
_entry.id   b517a24ed34a7b32e232e383d4324a75
#
_cell.length_a   1.000
_cell.length_b   1.000
_cell.length_c   1.000
_cell.angle_alpha   90.00
_cell.angle_beta   90.00
_cell.angle_gamma   90.00
#
_symmetry.space_group_name_H-M   'P 1'
#
loop_
_entity.id
_entity.type
_entity.pdbx_description
1 polymer ?
#
loop_
_entity_poly.entity_id
_entity_poly.type
_entity_poly.pdbx_seq_one_letter_code
_entity_poly.pdbx_strand_id
1 'polypeptide(L)'
;MKPVSKTIAWGVLTSCLGLAACQPPSEGGGGIEPKLMADALHAVMESDRTVYTRNVVNRLTKEQKVISASEHWKDEPALPLPAQMFRLGAEMVAEKDVGFTYSLLSMWPINKQNTPRTDVEKAGLEFVAANKGQNFYAEETLGGQTYFTAVYADTAVAPACVSCHNEHKDTPKTDFALGDVMGGVVLRIPVGS
;
A
#
# COMPACT_ATOMS: atom_id res chain seq x y z
N MET A 1 -82.86 53.21 13.56
CA MET A 1 -82.43 51.92 14.13
C MET A 1 -81.95 51.00 12.97
N LYS A 2 -80.68 50.76 12.83
CA LYS A 2 -80.10 49.88 11.77
C LYS A 2 -79.58 48.63 12.43
N PRO A 3 -79.76 47.39 11.86
CA PRO A 3 -79.24 46.18 12.42
C PRO A 3 -77.76 45.96 11.94
N VAL A 4 -76.94 45.51 12.86
CA VAL A 4 -75.55 45.16 12.65
C VAL A 4 -75.47 43.71 12.11
N SER A 5 -74.92 43.58 10.91
CA SER A 5 -74.64 42.27 10.31
C SER A 5 -73.26 41.75 10.83
N LYS A 6 -73.27 40.55 11.43
CA LYS A 6 -72.06 39.84 11.84
C LYS A 6 -71.64 38.92 10.72
N THR A 7 -70.58 39.25 10.06
CA THR A 7 -69.84 38.34 9.08
C THR A 7 -68.94 37.40 9.84
N ILE A 8 -69.21 36.10 9.72
CA ILE A 8 -68.35 35.03 10.24
C ILE A 8 -67.32 34.69 9.12
N ALA A 9 -66.10 34.97 9.39
CA ALA A 9 -64.99 34.55 8.51
C ALA A 9 -64.60 33.12 8.85
N TRP A 10 -64.78 32.22 7.89
CA TRP A 10 -64.22 30.84 7.94
C TRP A 10 -62.79 30.90 7.51
N GLY A 11 -61.85 30.61 8.45
CA GLY A 11 -60.47 30.40 8.18
C GLY A 11 -60.24 28.97 7.65
N VAL A 12 -59.81 28.89 6.41
CA VAL A 12 -59.38 27.64 5.81
C VAL A 12 -57.95 27.33 6.33
N LEU A 13 -57.84 26.33 7.19
CA LEU A 13 -56.58 25.84 7.69
C LEU A 13 -55.99 24.88 6.63
N THR A 14 -55.05 25.36 5.80
CA THR A 14 -54.35 24.55 4.82
C THR A 14 -53.24 23.78 5.56
N SER A 15 -53.50 22.51 5.82
CA SER A 15 -52.53 21.56 6.39
C SER A 15 -51.55 21.16 5.30
N CYS A 16 -50.33 21.72 5.31
CA CYS A 16 -49.23 21.24 4.50
C CYS A 16 -48.72 19.92 5.08
N LEU A 17 -49.20 18.78 4.55
CA LEU A 17 -48.52 17.51 4.74
C LEU A 17 -47.16 17.58 4.00
N GLY A 18 -46.08 17.75 4.74
CA GLY A 18 -44.72 17.56 4.24
C GLY A 18 -44.52 16.10 3.88
N LEU A 19 -44.50 15.82 2.59
CA LEU A 19 -43.98 14.56 2.07
C LEU A 19 -42.47 14.53 2.42
N ALA A 20 -42.11 13.82 3.50
CA ALA A 20 -40.74 13.38 3.72
C ALA A 20 -40.39 12.45 2.58
N ALA A 21 -39.68 12.96 1.56
CA ALA A 21 -39.08 12.17 0.55
C ALA A 21 -38.03 11.29 1.25
N CYS A 22 -38.32 9.99 1.42
CA CYS A 22 -37.32 9.00 1.70
C CYS A 22 -36.34 9.04 0.53
N GLN A 23 -35.20 9.71 0.70
CA GLN A 23 -34.07 9.51 -0.22
C GLN A 23 -33.70 8.04 -0.13
N PRO A 24 -33.65 7.32 -1.27
CA PRO A 24 -33.09 5.97 -1.27
C PRO A 24 -31.68 6.08 -0.69
N PRO A 25 -31.23 5.08 0.10
CA PRO A 25 -29.85 5.02 0.52
C PRO A 25 -29.00 5.10 -0.75
N SER A 26 -28.03 6.01 -0.78
CA SER A 26 -27.04 6.08 -1.84
C SER A 26 -26.48 4.67 -1.99
N GLU A 27 -26.68 4.05 -3.14
CA GLU A 27 -25.99 2.81 -3.49
C GLU A 27 -24.50 3.14 -3.51
N GLY A 28 -23.87 3.08 -2.34
CA GLY A 28 -22.44 2.95 -2.23
C GLY A 28 -22.11 1.65 -2.93
N GLY A 29 -21.51 1.72 -4.09
CA GLY A 29 -21.09 0.54 -4.85
C GLY A 29 -20.39 -0.41 -3.88
N GLY A 30 -20.86 -1.66 -3.80
CA GLY A 30 -20.44 -2.66 -2.80
C GLY A 30 -18.98 -3.14 -2.98
N GLY A 31 -18.06 -2.25 -3.36
CA GLY A 31 -16.62 -2.49 -3.46
C GLY A 31 -15.92 -2.28 -2.11
N ILE A 32 -14.83 -3.00 -1.90
CA ILE A 32 -13.93 -2.79 -0.77
C ILE A 32 -13.26 -1.42 -0.96
N GLU A 33 -13.23 -0.62 0.08
CA GLU A 33 -12.53 0.67 0.09
C GLU A 33 -11.04 0.46 -0.24
N PRO A 34 -10.46 1.21 -1.20
CA PRO A 34 -9.10 0.98 -1.70
C PRO A 34 -8.02 0.95 -0.62
N LYS A 35 -8.16 1.81 0.41
CA LYS A 35 -7.25 1.81 1.55
C LYS A 35 -7.31 0.50 2.33
N LEU A 36 -8.51 0.02 2.64
CA LEU A 36 -8.69 -1.25 3.37
C LEU A 36 -8.13 -2.42 2.56
N MET A 37 -8.35 -2.43 1.25
CA MET A 37 -7.79 -3.45 0.36
C MET A 37 -6.26 -3.41 0.34
N ALA A 38 -5.66 -2.22 0.22
CA ALA A 38 -4.21 -2.05 0.23
C ALA A 38 -3.59 -2.50 1.56
N ASP A 39 -4.19 -2.11 2.69
CA ASP A 39 -3.72 -2.50 4.03
C ASP A 39 -3.79 -4.03 4.23
N ALA A 40 -4.87 -4.68 3.78
CA ALA A 40 -5.03 -6.13 3.88
C ALA A 40 -4.02 -6.89 3.01
N LEU A 41 -3.83 -6.46 1.76
CA LEU A 41 -2.84 -7.05 0.84
C LEU A 41 -1.42 -6.88 1.40
N HIS A 42 -1.09 -5.68 1.91
CA HIS A 42 0.21 -5.42 2.52
C HIS A 42 0.46 -6.33 3.72
N ALA A 43 -0.53 -6.51 4.62
CA ALA A 43 -0.40 -7.36 5.80
C ALA A 43 -0.05 -8.81 5.43
N VAL A 44 -0.67 -9.37 4.39
CA VAL A 44 -0.34 -10.71 3.89
C VAL A 44 1.06 -10.75 3.32
N MET A 45 1.41 -9.81 2.43
CA MET A 45 2.72 -9.78 1.78
C MET A 45 3.87 -9.57 2.77
N GLU A 46 3.70 -8.69 3.76
CA GLU A 46 4.68 -8.46 4.83
C GLU A 46 4.89 -9.72 5.67
N SER A 47 3.79 -10.40 6.05
CA SER A 47 3.83 -11.63 6.81
C SER A 47 4.58 -12.72 6.06
N ASP A 48 4.24 -12.97 4.81
CA ASP A 48 4.87 -14.00 3.98
C ASP A 48 6.36 -13.70 3.76
N ARG A 49 6.71 -12.45 3.47
CA ARG A 49 8.11 -12.04 3.32
C ARG A 49 8.89 -12.17 4.63
N THR A 50 8.29 -11.82 5.75
CA THR A 50 8.90 -11.97 7.08
C THR A 50 9.14 -13.44 7.41
N VAL A 51 8.17 -14.32 7.17
CA VAL A 51 8.31 -15.77 7.36
C VAL A 51 9.42 -16.32 6.46
N TYR A 52 9.43 -15.96 5.19
CA TYR A 52 10.49 -16.37 4.27
C TYR A 52 11.87 -15.88 4.75
N THR A 53 11.99 -14.61 5.12
CA THR A 53 13.26 -14.02 5.58
C THR A 53 13.79 -14.70 6.83
N ARG A 54 12.94 -14.87 7.85
CA ARG A 54 13.36 -15.41 9.15
C ARG A 54 13.51 -16.93 9.15
N ASN A 55 12.47 -17.63 8.67
CA ASN A 55 12.36 -19.07 8.85
C ASN A 55 12.98 -19.88 7.71
N VAL A 56 13.21 -19.26 6.56
CA VAL A 56 13.90 -19.90 5.43
C VAL A 56 15.30 -19.32 5.29
N VAL A 57 15.43 -18.06 4.88
CA VAL A 57 16.74 -17.48 4.56
C VAL A 57 17.64 -17.43 5.79
N ASN A 58 17.26 -16.68 6.82
CA ASN A 58 18.13 -16.51 8.00
C ASN A 58 18.45 -17.86 8.66
N ARG A 59 17.46 -18.72 8.86
CA ARG A 59 17.63 -20.02 9.46
C ARG A 59 18.62 -20.89 8.66
N LEU A 60 18.46 -21.01 7.35
CA LEU A 60 19.29 -21.92 6.54
C LEU A 60 20.67 -21.34 6.24
N THR A 61 20.79 -19.99 6.10
CA THR A 61 22.07 -19.38 5.71
C THR A 61 22.95 -18.97 6.89
N LYS A 62 22.36 -18.49 7.99
CA LYS A 62 23.10 -17.94 9.15
C LYS A 62 23.16 -18.89 10.32
N GLU A 63 22.04 -19.54 10.67
CA GLU A 63 21.98 -20.44 11.83
C GLU A 63 22.50 -21.83 11.48
N GLN A 64 21.95 -22.47 10.44
CA GLN A 64 22.32 -23.82 10.04
C GLN A 64 23.49 -23.88 9.04
N LYS A 65 23.72 -22.82 8.30
CA LYS A 65 24.80 -22.68 7.31
C LYS A 65 24.84 -23.82 6.28
N VAL A 66 23.68 -24.29 5.85
CA VAL A 66 23.53 -25.41 4.90
C VAL A 66 23.42 -24.95 3.46
N ILE A 67 23.05 -23.68 3.22
CA ILE A 67 22.93 -23.10 1.87
C ILE A 67 23.20 -21.60 1.97
N SER A 68 23.63 -20.97 0.86
CA SER A 68 23.75 -19.51 0.72
C SER A 68 22.44 -18.88 0.26
N ALA A 69 22.30 -17.55 0.40
CA ALA A 69 21.35 -16.75 -0.35
C ALA A 69 22.14 -15.79 -1.25
N SER A 70 21.75 -15.69 -2.51
CA SER A 70 22.52 -14.96 -3.52
C SER A 70 21.61 -14.20 -4.48
N GLU A 71 22.12 -13.07 -4.99
CA GLU A 71 21.48 -12.37 -6.10
C GLU A 71 21.53 -13.17 -7.41
N HIS A 72 22.50 -14.11 -7.51
CA HIS A 72 22.70 -15.00 -8.66
C HIS A 72 22.11 -16.40 -8.44
N TRP A 73 21.11 -16.54 -7.58
CA TRP A 73 20.50 -17.81 -7.18
C TRP A 73 20.04 -18.70 -8.33
N LYS A 74 19.83 -18.13 -9.54
CA LYS A 74 19.46 -18.93 -10.73
C LYS A 74 20.63 -19.68 -11.32
N ASP A 75 21.84 -19.21 -11.09
CA ASP A 75 23.08 -19.74 -11.69
C ASP A 75 23.87 -20.61 -10.71
N GLU A 76 23.49 -20.62 -9.44
CA GLU A 76 24.15 -21.35 -8.37
C GLU A 76 23.14 -21.94 -7.37
N PRO A 77 23.50 -23.01 -6.62
CA PRO A 77 22.62 -23.60 -5.62
C PRO A 77 22.48 -22.68 -4.40
N ALA A 78 21.66 -21.65 -4.51
CA ALA A 78 21.41 -20.66 -3.50
C ALA A 78 19.91 -20.31 -3.39
N LEU A 79 19.49 -19.75 -2.25
CA LEU A 79 18.15 -19.20 -2.08
C LEU A 79 18.07 -17.82 -2.75
N PRO A 80 16.94 -17.46 -3.38
CA PRO A 80 16.71 -16.08 -3.79
C PRO A 80 16.69 -15.16 -2.55
N LEU A 81 17.20 -13.95 -2.71
CA LEU A 81 17.13 -12.95 -1.65
C LEU A 81 15.66 -12.58 -1.36
N PRO A 82 15.28 -12.20 -0.13
CA PRO A 82 13.91 -11.83 0.21
C PRO A 82 13.31 -10.73 -0.69
N ALA A 83 14.13 -9.76 -1.12
CA ALA A 83 13.71 -8.74 -2.06
C ALA A 83 13.44 -9.29 -3.47
N GLN A 84 14.24 -10.29 -3.90
CA GLN A 84 14.03 -10.96 -5.19
C GLN A 84 12.78 -11.83 -5.18
N MET A 85 12.54 -12.60 -4.11
CA MET A 85 11.32 -13.39 -3.94
C MET A 85 10.10 -12.48 -4.01
N PHE A 86 10.12 -11.35 -3.31
CA PHE A 86 9.03 -10.39 -3.32
C PHE A 86 8.78 -9.78 -4.72
N ARG A 87 9.86 -9.43 -5.44
CA ARG A 87 9.77 -8.91 -6.81
C ARG A 87 9.22 -9.94 -7.79
N LEU A 88 9.65 -11.19 -7.70
CA LEU A 88 9.11 -12.27 -8.53
C LEU A 88 7.60 -12.45 -8.31
N GLY A 89 7.14 -12.35 -7.06
CA GLY A 89 5.71 -12.33 -6.74
C GLY A 89 4.99 -11.15 -7.38
N ALA A 90 5.59 -9.95 -7.36
CA ALA A 90 5.02 -8.75 -7.98
C ALA A 90 4.88 -8.91 -9.51
N GLU A 91 5.89 -9.47 -10.17
CA GLU A 91 5.86 -9.78 -11.60
C GLU A 91 4.72 -10.76 -11.93
N MET A 92 4.57 -11.83 -11.13
CA MET A 92 3.48 -12.80 -11.31
C MET A 92 2.07 -12.21 -11.08
N VAL A 93 1.93 -11.27 -10.15
CA VAL A 93 0.65 -10.56 -9.93
C VAL A 93 0.34 -9.63 -11.09
N ALA A 94 1.34 -8.90 -11.60
CA ALA A 94 1.17 -8.02 -12.76
C ALA A 94 0.75 -8.80 -14.02
N GLU A 95 1.32 -10.00 -14.24
CA GLU A 95 0.94 -10.88 -15.36
C GLU A 95 -0.51 -11.38 -15.29
N LYS A 96 -1.06 -11.50 -14.07
CA LYS A 96 -2.44 -11.98 -13.86
C LYS A 96 -3.50 -10.89 -14.06
N ASP A 97 -3.10 -9.62 -14.12
CA ASP A 97 -4.00 -8.46 -14.28
C ASP A 97 -5.21 -8.48 -13.32
N VAL A 98 -4.93 -8.69 -12.05
CA VAL A 98 -5.96 -8.90 -10.99
C VAL A 98 -6.46 -7.59 -10.35
N GLY A 99 -6.28 -6.46 -11.03
CA GLY A 99 -6.80 -5.16 -10.57
C GLY A 99 -5.95 -4.47 -9.51
N PHE A 100 -4.71 -4.88 -9.30
CA PHE A 100 -3.71 -4.14 -8.52
C PHE A 100 -2.29 -4.54 -8.94
N THR A 101 -1.34 -3.68 -8.60
CA THR A 101 0.09 -3.99 -8.74
C THR A 101 0.81 -3.63 -7.46
N TYR A 102 1.98 -4.23 -7.24
CA TYR A 102 2.86 -3.83 -6.16
C TYR A 102 4.33 -3.88 -6.58
N SER A 103 5.16 -3.15 -5.85
CA SER A 103 6.61 -3.11 -6.06
C SER A 103 7.34 -2.88 -4.74
N LEU A 104 8.62 -3.23 -4.71
CA LEU A 104 9.53 -2.91 -3.62
C LEU A 104 10.51 -1.87 -4.13
N LEU A 105 10.41 -0.65 -3.61
CA LEU A 105 11.21 0.48 -4.04
C LEU A 105 12.06 1.03 -2.88
N SER A 106 13.11 1.76 -3.20
CA SER A 106 13.98 2.38 -2.19
C SER A 106 14.56 3.71 -2.69
N MET A 107 14.76 4.64 -1.76
CA MET A 107 15.57 5.84 -1.99
C MET A 107 17.08 5.50 -2.05
N TRP A 108 17.46 4.30 -1.57
CA TRP A 108 18.84 3.80 -1.54
C TRP A 108 18.94 2.41 -2.21
N PRO A 109 18.52 2.29 -3.49
CA PRO A 109 18.41 0.97 -4.12
C PRO A 109 19.79 0.43 -4.50
N ILE A 110 20.08 -0.79 -4.10
CA ILE A 110 21.21 -1.57 -4.64
C ILE A 110 20.92 -1.88 -6.12
N ASN A 111 19.77 -2.47 -6.40
CA ASN A 111 19.30 -2.65 -7.77
C ASN A 111 18.60 -1.36 -8.24
N LYS A 112 19.17 -0.69 -9.25
CA LYS A 112 18.65 0.56 -9.81
C LYS A 112 17.24 0.47 -10.38
N GLN A 113 16.74 -0.73 -10.69
CA GLN A 113 15.35 -0.93 -11.11
C GLN A 113 14.35 -0.65 -9.98
N ASN A 114 14.79 -0.68 -8.72
CA ASN A 114 13.97 -0.40 -7.53
C ASN A 114 13.98 1.10 -7.15
N THR A 115 14.45 1.97 -8.03
CA THR A 115 14.36 3.43 -7.84
C THR A 115 12.92 3.90 -8.05
N PRO A 116 12.38 4.82 -7.22
CA PRO A 116 11.07 5.41 -7.46
C PRO A 116 11.03 6.17 -8.79
N ARG A 117 9.90 6.07 -9.50
CA ARG A 117 9.72 6.62 -10.84
C ARG A 117 8.71 7.76 -10.90
N THR A 118 7.84 7.88 -9.89
CA THR A 118 6.83 8.95 -9.80
C THR A 118 7.08 9.83 -8.58
N ASP A 119 6.54 11.04 -8.61
CA ASP A 119 6.63 11.96 -7.47
C ASP A 119 5.90 11.41 -6.24
N VAL A 120 4.79 10.68 -6.45
CA VAL A 120 4.04 10.02 -5.37
C VAL A 120 4.85 8.89 -4.73
N GLU A 121 5.53 8.05 -5.51
CA GLU A 121 6.43 7.02 -4.98
C GLU A 121 7.56 7.64 -4.14
N LYS A 122 8.19 8.70 -4.67
CA LYS A 122 9.26 9.40 -3.97
C LYS A 122 8.77 10.02 -2.66
N ALA A 123 7.68 10.79 -2.71
CA ALA A 123 7.09 11.40 -1.53
C ALA A 123 6.67 10.36 -0.47
N GLY A 124 6.08 9.24 -0.91
CA GLY A 124 5.70 8.15 -0.03
C GLY A 124 6.89 7.48 0.65
N LEU A 125 7.96 7.20 -0.08
CA LEU A 125 9.19 6.62 0.48
C LEU A 125 9.88 7.57 1.47
N GLU A 126 9.96 8.86 1.15
CA GLU A 126 10.49 9.89 2.05
C GLU A 126 9.63 9.99 3.32
N PHE A 127 8.29 9.95 3.17
CA PHE A 127 7.36 10.00 4.29
C PHE A 127 7.53 8.82 5.25
N VAL A 128 7.51 7.58 4.75
CA VAL A 128 7.61 6.40 5.60
C VAL A 128 9.01 6.27 6.25
N ALA A 129 10.06 6.77 5.60
CA ALA A 129 11.40 6.84 6.17
C ALA A 129 11.49 7.84 7.34
N ALA A 130 10.80 8.98 7.22
CA ALA A 130 10.78 10.02 8.25
C ALA A 130 9.78 9.75 9.39
N ASN A 131 8.70 9.00 9.13
CA ASN A 131 7.59 8.78 10.05
C ASN A 131 7.42 7.28 10.34
N LYS A 132 8.34 6.69 11.09
CA LYS A 132 8.34 5.25 11.44
C LYS A 132 6.97 4.82 11.99
N GLY A 133 6.44 3.74 11.42
CA GLY A 133 5.15 3.17 11.81
C GLY A 133 3.92 3.84 11.21
N GLN A 134 4.11 4.84 10.35
CA GLN A 134 3.01 5.45 9.59
C GLN A 134 3.09 5.05 8.12
N ASN A 135 1.93 4.85 7.50
CA ASN A 135 1.80 4.54 6.08
C ASN A 135 1.46 5.82 5.31
N PHE A 136 1.83 5.87 4.05
CA PHE A 136 1.51 6.98 3.15
C PHE A 136 0.45 6.55 2.14
N TYR A 137 -0.52 7.44 1.87
CA TYR A 137 -1.59 7.22 0.91
C TYR A 137 -1.79 8.46 0.06
N ALA A 138 -1.91 8.27 -1.25
CA ALA A 138 -2.20 9.34 -2.19
C ALA A 138 -2.91 8.79 -3.43
N GLU A 139 -3.51 9.66 -4.20
CA GLU A 139 -3.95 9.36 -5.56
C GLU A 139 -2.92 9.89 -6.56
N GLU A 140 -2.71 9.15 -7.65
CA GLU A 140 -1.89 9.57 -8.79
C GLU A 140 -2.54 9.14 -10.09
N THR A 141 -2.35 9.94 -11.15
CA THR A 141 -2.87 9.59 -12.49
C THR A 141 -1.70 9.23 -13.39
N LEU A 142 -1.70 7.99 -13.88
CA LEU A 142 -0.67 7.46 -14.78
C LEU A 142 -1.33 6.95 -16.05
N GLY A 143 -0.89 7.44 -17.20
CA GLY A 143 -1.43 7.02 -18.49
C GLY A 143 -2.95 7.23 -18.66
N GLY A 144 -3.51 8.22 -17.95
CA GLY A 144 -4.96 8.52 -17.98
C GLY A 144 -5.80 7.69 -17.00
N GLN A 145 -5.21 6.74 -16.27
CA GLN A 145 -5.85 5.98 -15.21
C GLN A 145 -5.48 6.56 -13.84
N THR A 146 -6.46 6.80 -12.98
CA THR A 146 -6.23 7.19 -11.58
C THR A 146 -6.03 5.95 -10.71
N TYR A 147 -5.05 6.03 -9.84
CA TYR A 147 -4.70 4.97 -8.89
C TYR A 147 -4.72 5.51 -7.47
N PHE A 148 -5.27 4.73 -6.56
CA PHE A 148 -4.96 4.84 -5.13
C PHE A 148 -3.60 4.18 -4.91
N THR A 149 -2.63 4.97 -4.45
CA THR A 149 -1.25 4.51 -4.21
C THR A 149 -0.98 4.53 -2.71
N ALA A 150 -0.60 3.38 -2.17
CA ALA A 150 -0.22 3.20 -0.78
C ALA A 150 1.26 2.84 -0.69
N VAL A 151 1.98 3.45 0.26
CA VAL A 151 3.39 3.15 0.54
C VAL A 151 3.55 2.74 2.00
N TYR A 152 4.14 1.58 2.20
CA TYR A 152 4.40 0.97 3.51
C TYR A 152 5.90 0.83 3.72
N ALA A 153 6.36 1.11 4.95
CA ALA A 153 7.78 1.00 5.27
C ALA A 153 8.30 -0.44 5.13
N ASP A 154 9.40 -0.62 4.42
CA ASP A 154 10.18 -1.85 4.43
C ASP A 154 11.35 -1.72 5.39
N THR A 155 11.28 -2.42 6.51
CA THR A 155 12.25 -2.31 7.60
C THR A 155 13.24 -3.47 7.61
N ALA A 156 14.44 -3.22 8.13
CA ALA A 156 15.44 -4.24 8.41
C ALA A 156 14.96 -5.17 9.55
N VAL A 157 14.35 -6.30 9.21
CA VAL A 157 13.75 -7.25 10.17
C VAL A 157 14.72 -8.32 10.68
N ALA A 158 15.93 -8.40 10.10
CA ALA A 158 16.95 -9.40 10.46
C ALA A 158 18.36 -8.83 10.25
N PRO A 159 19.36 -9.32 11.01
CA PRO A 159 20.78 -8.93 10.81
C PRO A 159 21.27 -9.14 9.37
N ALA A 160 20.77 -10.15 8.68
CA ALA A 160 21.12 -10.40 7.28
C ALA A 160 20.72 -9.26 6.34
N CYS A 161 19.62 -8.53 6.64
CA CYS A 161 19.22 -7.35 5.88
C CYS A 161 20.30 -6.26 5.99
N VAL A 162 20.69 -5.96 7.22
CA VAL A 162 21.66 -4.91 7.55
C VAL A 162 23.03 -5.22 6.94
N SER A 163 23.57 -6.43 7.18
CA SER A 163 24.90 -6.77 6.67
C SER A 163 24.97 -6.75 5.15
N CYS A 164 23.98 -7.34 4.46
CA CYS A 164 23.94 -7.33 3.01
C CYS A 164 23.86 -5.91 2.44
N HIS A 165 22.97 -5.08 2.96
CA HIS A 165 22.79 -3.72 2.45
C HIS A 165 23.97 -2.79 2.76
N ASN A 166 24.62 -2.94 3.92
CA ASN A 166 25.76 -2.09 4.27
C ASN A 166 27.07 -2.50 3.57
N GLU A 167 27.22 -3.79 3.24
CA GLU A 167 28.45 -4.36 2.70
C GLU A 167 28.43 -4.54 1.17
N HIS A 168 27.26 -4.41 0.54
CA HIS A 168 27.15 -4.62 -0.89
C HIS A 168 27.90 -3.56 -1.68
N LYS A 169 28.66 -3.99 -2.71
CA LYS A 169 29.51 -3.11 -3.56
C LYS A 169 28.77 -1.94 -4.21
N ASP A 170 27.47 -2.15 -4.53
CA ASP A 170 26.63 -1.17 -5.21
C ASP A 170 25.71 -0.40 -4.25
N THR A 171 25.90 -0.53 -2.92
CA THR A 171 25.06 0.17 -1.95
C THR A 171 25.37 1.66 -1.94
N PRO A 172 24.33 2.52 -2.02
CA PRO A 172 24.51 3.96 -1.86
C PRO A 172 24.47 4.41 -0.38
N LYS A 173 24.20 3.48 0.57
CA LYS A 173 24.06 3.78 2.01
C LYS A 173 24.56 2.59 2.83
N THR A 174 25.50 2.83 3.76
CA THR A 174 26.26 1.80 4.49
C THR A 174 26.06 1.83 6.00
N ASP A 175 25.08 2.60 6.50
CA ASP A 175 24.87 2.85 7.92
C ASP A 175 23.45 2.44 8.41
N PHE A 176 22.84 1.47 7.75
CA PHE A 176 21.59 0.90 8.23
C PHE A 176 21.77 0.13 9.54
N ALA A 177 20.79 0.24 10.42
CA ALA A 177 20.66 -0.53 11.65
C ALA A 177 19.41 -1.41 11.62
N LEU A 178 19.33 -2.38 12.52
CA LEU A 178 18.12 -3.20 12.68
C LEU A 178 16.92 -2.32 13.05
N GLY A 179 15.82 -2.50 12.33
CA GLY A 179 14.61 -1.67 12.48
C GLY A 179 14.62 -0.37 11.68
N ASP A 180 15.68 -0.08 10.92
CA ASP A 180 15.67 1.06 10.00
C ASP A 180 14.80 0.78 8.78
N VAL A 181 14.21 1.84 8.25
CA VAL A 181 13.48 1.79 6.98
C VAL A 181 14.50 1.79 5.84
N MET A 182 14.48 0.73 5.04
CA MET A 182 15.42 0.50 3.94
C MET A 182 14.78 0.78 2.57
N GLY A 183 13.45 0.89 2.54
CA GLY A 183 12.64 1.12 1.36
C GLY A 183 11.17 1.13 1.69
N GLY A 184 10.34 0.85 0.70
CA GLY A 184 8.89 0.73 0.89
C GLY A 184 8.24 -0.21 -0.11
N VAL A 185 7.18 -0.84 0.34
CA VAL A 185 6.23 -1.55 -0.53
C VAL A 185 5.26 -0.52 -1.07
N VAL A 186 5.19 -0.39 -2.39
CA VAL A 186 4.24 0.47 -3.09
C VAL A 186 3.16 -0.39 -3.69
N LEU A 187 1.92 -0.16 -3.30
CA LEU A 187 0.71 -0.79 -3.83
C LEU A 187 -0.07 0.23 -4.66
N ARG A 188 -0.55 -0.18 -5.84
CA ARG A 188 -1.42 0.62 -6.70
C ARG A 188 -2.70 -0.14 -7.00
N ILE A 189 -3.83 0.49 -6.71
CA ILE A 189 -5.18 0.00 -6.98
C ILE A 189 -5.84 1.01 -7.90
N PRO A 190 -6.30 0.63 -9.10
CA PRO A 190 -7.03 1.54 -9.97
C PRO A 190 -8.35 1.97 -9.30
N VAL A 191 -8.64 3.27 -9.35
CA VAL A 191 -9.86 3.87 -8.82
C VAL A 191 -10.50 4.76 -9.87
N GLY A 192 -11.83 4.85 -9.89
CA GLY A 192 -12.57 5.71 -10.81
C GLY A 192 -12.45 5.21 -12.26
N SER A 193 -13.35 4.40 -12.70
CA SER A 193 -13.74 4.22 -14.11
C SER A 193 -15.10 4.87 -14.33
#